data_4fb72e3d64b975f114f077103378eb25
#
_entry.id   4fb72e3d64b975f114f077103378eb25
#
_cell.length_a   1.000
_cell.length_b   1.000
_cell.length_c   1.000
_cell.angle_alpha   90.00
_cell.angle_beta   90.00
_cell.angle_gamma   90.00
#
_symmetry.space_group_name_H-M   'P 1'
#
loop_
_entity.id
_entity.type
_entity.pdbx_description
1 polymer ?
#
loop_
_entity_poly.entity_id
_entity_poly.type
_entity_poly.pdbx_seq_one_letter_code
_entity_poly.pdbx_strand_id
1 'polypeptide(L)'
;MSRISELFQRKPANILSIYSTAGYPNPEATVDILEALEQSGADMIELGMPYSDPLADGPVIQEAGSVAIANGMTIARLFSTLENFRSRVSVPIVLMGYMNPVLQYGFEKFCAEAARVGVDGLILPDLPVYEFEKEYSAILNRHGLDFVFMVTPETSPERIHKLDELSSGFLYAVSSSSTTGQKATLDERAGYFRQLKEMRLKNPVLIGFGIRDKAGFEKACTYANGAIIGTAFIQSFEKEKDSLETTRAFVRSVTGEGK
;
A
#
# COMPACT_ATOMS: atom_id res chain seq x y z
N MET A 1 -6.58 15.91 11.45
CA MET A 1 -6.13 15.63 10.07
C MET A 1 -5.31 14.35 10.13
N SER A 2 -5.44 13.44 9.18
CA SER A 2 -4.65 12.20 9.19
C SER A 2 -3.23 12.46 8.67
N ARG A 3 -2.24 11.61 9.03
CA ARG A 3 -0.87 11.70 8.49
C ARG A 3 -0.84 11.59 6.97
N ILE A 4 -1.76 10.84 6.37
CA ILE A 4 -1.89 10.75 4.91
C ILE A 4 -2.26 12.12 4.33
N SER A 5 -3.28 12.77 4.89
CA SER A 5 -3.69 14.10 4.45
C SER A 5 -2.58 15.15 4.64
N GLU A 6 -1.86 15.11 5.77
CA GLU A 6 -0.71 15.98 6.03
C GLU A 6 0.43 15.76 5.04
N LEU A 7 0.70 14.50 4.67
CA LEU A 7 1.69 14.16 3.66
C LEU A 7 1.37 14.86 2.33
N PHE A 8 0.15 14.67 1.79
CA PHE A 8 -0.23 15.26 0.50
C PHE A 8 -0.32 16.79 0.53
N GLN A 9 -0.59 17.41 1.68
CA GLN A 9 -0.51 18.87 1.82
C GLN A 9 0.94 19.37 1.77
N ARG A 10 1.86 18.68 2.44
CA ARG A 10 3.28 19.03 2.48
C ARG A 10 4.00 18.71 1.16
N LYS A 11 3.67 17.57 0.56
CA LYS A 11 4.28 17.06 -0.68
C LYS A 11 3.18 16.60 -1.63
N PRO A 12 2.65 17.49 -2.49
CA PRO A 12 1.48 17.15 -3.32
C PRO A 12 1.80 16.27 -4.54
N ALA A 13 3.08 16.04 -4.84
CA ALA A 13 3.52 15.25 -5.99
C ALA A 13 4.81 14.48 -5.69
N ASN A 14 5.13 13.52 -6.55
CA ASN A 14 6.30 12.65 -6.43
C ASN A 14 6.32 11.85 -5.11
N ILE A 15 5.15 11.44 -4.63
CA ILE A 15 5.03 10.59 -3.46
C ILE A 15 5.51 9.18 -3.82
N LEU A 16 6.50 8.70 -3.07
CA LEU A 16 6.98 7.32 -3.16
C LEU A 16 6.38 6.50 -2.03
N SER A 17 5.46 5.60 -2.36
CA SER A 17 4.98 4.56 -1.46
C SER A 17 5.66 3.23 -1.76
N ILE A 18 6.11 2.53 -0.74
CA ILE A 18 6.69 1.19 -0.87
C ILE A 18 5.79 0.18 -0.16
N TYR A 19 5.40 -0.86 -0.90
CA TYR A 19 4.74 -2.01 -0.30
C TYR A 19 5.77 -2.99 0.28
N SER A 20 5.58 -3.37 1.52
CA SER A 20 6.37 -4.40 2.21
C SER A 20 5.44 -5.44 2.84
N THR A 21 5.84 -6.72 2.84
CA THR A 21 5.05 -7.79 3.47
C THR A 21 5.46 -7.94 4.94
N ALA A 22 4.50 -7.81 5.86
CA ALA A 22 4.75 -8.02 7.28
C ALA A 22 5.21 -9.45 7.56
N GLY A 23 6.33 -9.60 8.27
CA GLY A 23 6.91 -10.91 8.57
C GLY A 23 7.83 -11.48 7.48
N TYR A 24 8.08 -10.74 6.41
CA TYR A 24 9.01 -11.12 5.36
C TYR A 24 10.24 -10.16 5.34
N PRO A 25 11.46 -10.65 5.18
CA PRO A 25 11.86 -12.07 5.09
C PRO A 25 11.76 -12.82 6.43
N ASN A 26 11.65 -12.13 7.53
CA ASN A 26 11.39 -12.68 8.87
C ASN A 26 10.59 -11.66 9.71
N PRO A 27 9.85 -12.12 10.74
CA PRO A 27 8.98 -11.26 11.54
C PRO A 27 9.72 -10.14 12.28
N GLU A 28 10.91 -10.42 12.76
CA GLU A 28 11.72 -9.51 13.57
C GLU A 28 12.23 -8.33 12.76
N ALA A 29 12.46 -8.50 11.46
CA ALA A 29 12.91 -7.44 10.57
C ALA A 29 11.80 -6.42 10.18
N THR A 30 10.54 -6.72 10.48
CA THR A 30 9.41 -5.89 9.98
C THR A 30 9.58 -4.41 10.34
N VAL A 31 9.73 -4.06 11.61
CA VAL A 31 9.85 -2.66 12.05
C VAL A 31 11.15 -2.02 11.57
N ASP A 32 12.25 -2.78 11.54
CA ASP A 32 13.55 -2.31 11.06
C ASP A 32 13.48 -1.95 9.55
N ILE A 33 12.74 -2.74 8.75
CA ILE A 33 12.50 -2.45 7.35
C ILE A 33 11.66 -1.18 7.19
N LEU A 34 10.58 -0.99 7.99
CA LEU A 34 9.75 0.22 7.95
C LEU A 34 10.61 1.47 8.23
N GLU A 35 11.46 1.43 9.24
CA GLU A 35 12.37 2.53 9.57
C GLU A 35 13.40 2.77 8.47
N ALA A 36 13.99 1.71 7.90
CA ALA A 36 14.96 1.82 6.81
C ALA A 36 14.33 2.40 5.53
N LEU A 37 13.06 2.07 5.23
CA LEU A 37 12.29 2.65 4.12
C LEU A 37 12.14 4.16 4.30
N GLU A 38 11.68 4.61 5.48
CA GLU A 38 11.53 6.04 5.79
C GLU A 38 12.86 6.77 5.72
N GLN A 39 13.90 6.27 6.39
CA GLN A 39 15.24 6.86 6.40
C GLN A 39 15.86 6.98 5.00
N SER A 40 15.42 6.14 4.07
CA SER A 40 15.92 6.13 2.69
C SER A 40 15.08 6.96 1.71
N GLY A 41 13.98 7.58 2.18
CA GLY A 41 13.19 8.51 1.38
C GLY A 41 11.84 7.99 0.88
N ALA A 42 11.32 6.89 1.42
CA ALA A 42 9.93 6.54 1.21
C ALA A 42 9.02 7.53 1.98
N ASP A 43 8.01 8.06 1.30
CA ASP A 43 7.07 9.03 1.86
C ASP A 43 5.90 8.36 2.60
N MET A 44 5.56 7.14 2.22
CA MET A 44 4.48 6.33 2.78
C MET A 44 4.84 4.85 2.62
N ILE A 45 4.28 4.00 3.47
CA ILE A 45 4.50 2.56 3.39
C ILE A 45 3.15 1.84 3.41
N GLU A 46 2.99 0.91 2.49
CA GLU A 46 1.92 -0.08 2.51
C GLU A 46 2.45 -1.36 3.14
N LEU A 47 1.90 -1.74 4.28
CA LEU A 47 2.29 -2.95 4.99
C LEU A 47 1.27 -4.06 4.71
N GLY A 48 1.69 -5.03 3.90
CA GLY A 48 0.88 -6.17 3.51
C GLY A 48 0.65 -7.12 4.68
N MET A 49 -0.60 -7.45 4.92
CA MET A 49 -1.03 -8.47 5.88
C MET A 49 -1.02 -9.84 5.19
N PRO A 50 -0.14 -10.79 5.58
CA PRO A 50 -0.08 -12.09 4.93
C PRO A 50 -1.40 -12.86 5.02
N TYR A 51 -1.80 -13.46 3.91
CA TYR A 51 -3.01 -14.27 3.80
C TYR A 51 -2.74 -15.49 2.92
N SER A 52 -3.39 -16.63 3.23
CA SER A 52 -3.20 -17.90 2.50
C SER A 52 -3.79 -17.90 1.09
N ASP A 53 -4.83 -17.08 0.86
CA ASP A 53 -5.64 -17.10 -0.38
C ASP A 53 -5.73 -15.71 -1.03
N PRO A 54 -4.59 -15.06 -1.37
CA PRO A 54 -4.54 -13.66 -1.81
C PRO A 54 -4.90 -13.52 -3.29
N LEU A 55 -6.19 -13.36 -3.60
CA LEU A 55 -6.73 -13.35 -4.97
C LEU A 55 -6.23 -12.18 -5.84
N ALA A 56 -5.87 -11.04 -5.25
CA ALA A 56 -5.44 -9.85 -5.97
C ALA A 56 -3.91 -9.72 -6.09
N ASP A 57 -3.13 -10.57 -5.42
CA ASP A 57 -1.68 -10.47 -5.37
C ASP A 57 -1.00 -11.27 -6.48
N GLY A 58 0.08 -10.74 -7.00
CA GLY A 58 0.96 -11.46 -7.91
C GLY A 58 1.82 -12.53 -7.19
N PRO A 59 2.43 -13.47 -7.94
CA PRO A 59 3.13 -14.62 -7.36
C PRO A 59 4.25 -14.27 -6.39
N VAL A 60 4.95 -13.17 -6.59
CA VAL A 60 6.03 -12.71 -5.70
C VAL A 60 5.49 -12.29 -4.33
N ILE A 61 4.38 -11.55 -4.31
CA ILE A 61 3.73 -11.14 -3.05
C ILE A 61 3.11 -12.34 -2.36
N GLN A 62 2.49 -13.26 -3.11
CA GLN A 62 1.96 -14.52 -2.59
C GLN A 62 3.06 -15.37 -1.92
N GLU A 63 4.23 -15.47 -2.57
CA GLU A 63 5.37 -16.21 -2.01
C GLU A 63 5.87 -15.56 -0.71
N ALA A 64 6.06 -14.23 -0.71
CA ALA A 64 6.46 -13.50 0.49
C ALA A 64 5.44 -13.66 1.64
N GLY A 65 4.15 -13.62 1.32
CA GLY A 65 3.06 -13.90 2.27
C GLY A 65 3.12 -15.32 2.83
N SER A 66 3.37 -16.31 1.98
CA SER A 66 3.51 -17.72 2.39
C SER A 66 4.69 -17.93 3.33
N VAL A 67 5.84 -17.30 3.04
CA VAL A 67 7.02 -17.32 3.93
C VAL A 67 6.69 -16.67 5.28
N ALA A 68 6.03 -15.52 5.27
CA ALA A 68 5.65 -14.83 6.49
C ALA A 68 4.69 -15.65 7.36
N ILE A 69 3.69 -16.33 6.76
CA ILE A 69 2.78 -17.24 7.44
C ILE A 69 3.54 -18.44 8.02
N ALA A 70 4.44 -19.05 7.25
CA ALA A 70 5.29 -20.14 7.72
C ALA A 70 6.18 -19.73 8.90
N ASN A 71 6.59 -18.47 8.96
CA ASN A 71 7.30 -17.86 10.08
C ASN A 71 6.37 -17.47 11.26
N GLY A 72 5.10 -17.82 11.19
CA GLY A 72 4.11 -17.61 12.25
C GLY A 72 3.51 -16.20 12.28
N MET A 73 3.54 -15.44 11.18
CA MET A 73 2.84 -14.15 11.12
C MET A 73 1.32 -14.37 11.13
N THR A 74 0.63 -13.61 11.95
CA THR A 74 -0.82 -13.56 12.11
C THR A 74 -1.23 -12.11 12.35
N ILE A 75 -2.53 -11.78 12.26
CA ILE A 75 -3.02 -10.42 12.60
C ILE A 75 -2.65 -10.05 14.05
N ALA A 76 -2.78 -10.98 14.99
CA ALA A 76 -2.40 -10.71 16.38
C ALA A 76 -0.89 -10.44 16.54
N ARG A 77 -0.05 -11.24 15.85
CA ARG A 77 1.40 -11.03 15.86
C ARG A 77 1.80 -9.73 15.14
N LEU A 78 1.11 -9.37 14.07
CA LEU A 78 1.31 -8.09 13.37
C LEU A 78 1.15 -6.92 14.35
N PHE A 79 0.03 -6.84 15.07
CA PHE A 79 -0.19 -5.75 16.04
C PHE A 79 0.82 -5.79 17.18
N SER A 80 1.20 -6.97 17.66
CA SER A 80 2.27 -7.12 18.65
C SER A 80 3.63 -6.63 18.10
N THR A 81 3.95 -6.91 16.84
CA THR A 81 5.18 -6.43 16.17
C THR A 81 5.17 -4.92 16.00
N LEU A 82 4.00 -4.34 15.74
CA LEU A 82 3.83 -2.89 15.59
C LEU A 82 3.71 -2.14 16.93
N GLU A 83 3.85 -2.81 18.07
CA GLU A 83 3.84 -2.13 19.36
C GLU A 83 5.01 -1.12 19.42
N ASN A 84 4.70 0.13 19.74
CA ASN A 84 5.67 1.23 19.84
C ASN A 84 6.47 1.58 18.56
N PHE A 85 6.11 1.04 17.37
CA PHE A 85 6.85 1.34 16.14
C PHE A 85 6.85 2.85 15.80
N ARG A 86 5.84 3.59 16.26
CA ARG A 86 5.73 5.04 16.05
C ARG A 86 6.82 5.86 16.73
N SER A 87 7.58 5.30 17.65
CA SER A 87 8.79 5.94 18.18
C SER A 87 9.94 5.95 17.16
N ARG A 88 9.85 5.15 16.09
CA ARG A 88 10.90 4.97 15.06
C ARG A 88 10.44 5.40 13.66
N VAL A 89 9.14 5.35 13.38
CA VAL A 89 8.57 5.57 12.05
C VAL A 89 7.48 6.64 12.12
N SER A 90 7.64 7.72 11.37
CA SER A 90 6.73 8.86 11.35
C SER A 90 5.86 8.93 10.09
N VAL A 91 6.32 8.35 8.96
CA VAL A 91 5.56 8.34 7.71
C VAL A 91 4.24 7.58 7.83
N PRO A 92 3.23 7.92 7.02
CA PRO A 92 1.98 7.17 7.00
C PRO A 92 2.19 5.68 6.73
N ILE A 93 1.50 4.83 7.48
CA ILE A 93 1.44 3.38 7.29
C ILE A 93 0.00 2.97 6.98
N VAL A 94 -0.19 2.32 5.83
CA VAL A 94 -1.48 1.77 5.42
C VAL A 94 -1.38 0.24 5.44
N LEU A 95 -2.28 -0.44 6.17
CA LEU A 95 -2.36 -1.90 6.11
C LEU A 95 -3.11 -2.34 4.86
N MET A 96 -2.51 -3.21 4.08
CA MET A 96 -3.14 -3.81 2.90
C MET A 96 -3.34 -5.31 3.10
N GLY A 97 -4.55 -5.80 2.81
CA GLY A 97 -4.86 -7.24 2.95
C GLY A 97 -6.27 -7.58 2.52
N TYR A 98 -6.85 -8.59 3.15
CA TYR A 98 -8.13 -9.17 2.73
C TYR A 98 -9.12 -9.21 3.88
N MET A 99 -10.42 -9.14 3.53
CA MET A 99 -11.51 -9.09 4.52
C MET A 99 -11.58 -10.33 5.41
N ASN A 100 -11.33 -11.53 4.88
CA ASN A 100 -11.50 -12.76 5.66
C ASN A 100 -10.65 -12.80 6.94
N PRO A 101 -9.32 -12.57 6.92
CA PRO A 101 -8.53 -12.50 8.17
C PRO A 101 -9.01 -11.40 9.13
N VAL A 102 -9.39 -10.24 8.58
CA VAL A 102 -9.89 -9.11 9.38
C VAL A 102 -11.21 -9.45 10.07
N LEU A 103 -12.15 -10.09 9.34
CA LEU A 103 -13.43 -10.53 9.92
C LEU A 103 -13.24 -11.61 10.98
N GLN A 104 -12.33 -12.55 10.78
CA GLN A 104 -12.02 -13.57 11.79
C GLN A 104 -11.40 -12.99 13.07
N TYR A 105 -10.62 -11.93 12.94
CA TYR A 105 -10.09 -11.18 14.09
C TYR A 105 -11.18 -10.35 14.79
N GLY A 106 -12.23 -9.99 14.05
CA GLY A 106 -13.31 -9.06 14.40
C GLY A 106 -13.01 -7.66 13.92
N PHE A 107 -13.80 -7.15 12.95
CA PHE A 107 -13.52 -5.89 12.24
C PHE A 107 -13.37 -4.69 13.18
N GLU A 108 -14.31 -4.52 14.14
CA GLU A 108 -14.22 -3.45 15.14
C GLU A 108 -12.95 -3.55 16.00
N LYS A 109 -12.61 -4.76 16.46
CA LYS A 109 -11.40 -5.02 17.23
C LYS A 109 -10.15 -4.74 16.42
N PHE A 110 -10.15 -5.16 15.13
CA PHE A 110 -9.06 -4.91 14.21
C PHE A 110 -8.81 -3.39 14.04
N CYS A 111 -9.87 -2.61 13.79
CA CYS A 111 -9.77 -1.16 13.64
C CYS A 111 -9.27 -0.49 14.94
N ALA A 112 -9.75 -0.94 16.09
CA ALA A 112 -9.29 -0.43 17.38
C ALA A 112 -7.80 -0.69 17.61
N GLU A 113 -7.32 -1.90 17.32
CA GLU A 113 -5.90 -2.25 17.45
C GLU A 113 -5.04 -1.52 16.42
N ALA A 114 -5.49 -1.42 15.16
CA ALA A 114 -4.79 -0.66 14.12
C ALA A 114 -4.60 0.81 14.53
N ALA A 115 -5.65 1.46 15.01
CA ALA A 115 -5.58 2.83 15.52
C ALA A 115 -4.68 2.93 16.76
N ARG A 116 -4.78 1.98 17.70
CA ARG A 116 -3.98 1.95 18.94
C ARG A 116 -2.50 1.89 18.67
N VAL A 117 -2.06 1.04 17.74
CA VAL A 117 -0.65 0.98 17.36
C VAL A 117 -0.23 2.14 16.46
N GLY A 118 -1.17 2.90 15.89
CA GLY A 118 -0.90 4.11 15.12
C GLY A 118 -0.89 3.90 13.60
N VAL A 119 -1.52 2.86 13.08
CA VAL A 119 -1.81 2.71 11.63
C VAL A 119 -2.69 3.85 11.16
N ASP A 120 -2.50 4.32 9.93
CA ASP A 120 -3.19 5.49 9.38
C ASP A 120 -4.38 5.14 8.48
N GLY A 121 -4.36 3.97 7.85
CA GLY A 121 -5.44 3.58 6.95
C GLY A 121 -5.39 2.14 6.51
N LEU A 122 -6.41 1.75 5.73
CA LEU A 122 -6.60 0.38 5.24
C LEU A 122 -6.84 0.35 3.74
N ILE A 123 -6.33 -0.69 3.09
CA ILE A 123 -6.65 -1.13 1.73
C ILE A 123 -7.15 -2.56 1.80
N LEU A 124 -8.43 -2.79 1.49
CA LEU A 124 -9.06 -4.10 1.47
C LEU A 124 -9.72 -4.30 0.10
N PRO A 125 -9.01 -4.86 -0.90
CA PRO A 125 -9.47 -4.92 -2.29
C PRO A 125 -10.76 -5.71 -2.50
N ASP A 126 -11.04 -6.64 -1.61
CA ASP A 126 -12.20 -7.53 -1.62
C ASP A 126 -13.40 -7.01 -0.79
N LEU A 127 -13.31 -5.79 -0.23
CA LEU A 127 -14.44 -5.16 0.47
C LEU A 127 -15.41 -4.53 -0.53
N PRO A 128 -16.66 -5.04 -0.65
CA PRO A 128 -17.64 -4.45 -1.55
C PRO A 128 -18.08 -3.05 -1.08
N VAL A 129 -18.28 -2.15 -2.04
CA VAL A 129 -18.70 -0.76 -1.76
C VAL A 129 -19.99 -0.70 -0.94
N TYR A 130 -20.96 -1.53 -1.26
CA TYR A 130 -22.23 -1.58 -0.53
C TYR A 130 -22.03 -1.92 0.95
N GLU A 131 -21.22 -2.91 1.26
CA GLU A 131 -20.93 -3.33 2.62
C GLU A 131 -20.12 -2.24 3.36
N PHE A 132 -19.17 -1.61 2.66
CA PHE A 132 -18.43 -0.47 3.19
C PHE A 132 -19.36 0.66 3.64
N GLU A 133 -20.28 1.10 2.77
CA GLU A 133 -21.21 2.20 3.09
C GLU A 133 -22.16 1.86 4.23
N LYS A 134 -22.66 0.62 4.25
CA LYS A 134 -23.67 0.17 5.19
C LYS A 134 -23.13 -0.07 6.59
N GLU A 135 -21.92 -0.61 6.70
CA GLU A 135 -21.42 -1.17 7.96
C GLU A 135 -20.04 -0.63 8.34
N TYR A 136 -19.05 -0.72 7.45
CA TYR A 136 -17.64 -0.58 7.84
C TYR A 136 -17.15 0.87 7.88
N SER A 137 -17.71 1.77 7.09
CA SER A 137 -17.29 3.18 7.04
C SER A 137 -17.44 3.89 8.39
N ALA A 138 -18.53 3.62 9.11
CA ALA A 138 -18.77 4.21 10.43
C ALA A 138 -17.75 3.73 11.47
N ILE A 139 -17.31 2.48 11.39
CA ILE A 139 -16.30 1.89 12.26
C ILE A 139 -14.94 2.54 12.00
N LEU A 140 -14.51 2.60 10.72
CA LEU A 140 -13.27 3.24 10.31
C LEU A 140 -13.19 4.70 10.77
N ASN A 141 -14.24 5.46 10.53
CA ASN A 141 -14.33 6.87 10.95
C ASN A 141 -14.22 7.04 12.47
N ARG A 142 -14.85 6.15 13.25
CA ARG A 142 -14.77 6.17 14.72
C ARG A 142 -13.35 5.99 15.24
N HIS A 143 -12.56 5.17 14.54
CA HIS A 143 -11.17 4.91 14.89
C HIS A 143 -10.17 5.84 14.18
N GLY A 144 -10.65 6.77 13.34
CA GLY A 144 -9.80 7.73 12.64
C GLY A 144 -8.89 7.08 11.58
N LEU A 145 -9.31 5.95 11.02
CA LEU A 145 -8.59 5.24 9.97
C LEU A 145 -9.08 5.67 8.59
N ASP A 146 -8.15 6.06 7.73
CA ASP A 146 -8.45 6.29 6.32
C ASP A 146 -8.74 4.97 5.60
N PHE A 147 -9.58 5.03 4.56
CA PHE A 147 -9.85 3.88 3.69
C PHE A 147 -9.60 4.23 2.24
N VAL A 148 -8.82 3.40 1.55
CA VAL A 148 -8.37 3.61 0.19
C VAL A 148 -9.04 2.61 -0.73
N PHE A 149 -9.85 3.11 -1.67
CA PHE A 149 -10.38 2.29 -2.74
C PHE A 149 -9.42 2.18 -3.93
N MET A 150 -9.55 1.07 -4.65
CA MET A 150 -8.78 0.80 -5.86
C MET A 150 -9.66 1.00 -7.09
N VAL A 151 -9.06 1.58 -8.13
CA VAL A 151 -9.68 1.73 -9.45
C VAL A 151 -8.80 1.10 -10.52
N THR A 152 -9.42 0.54 -11.54
CA THR A 152 -8.77 -0.17 -12.64
C THR A 152 -9.15 0.46 -13.97
N PRO A 153 -8.48 0.14 -15.09
CA PRO A 153 -8.87 0.62 -16.41
C PRO A 153 -10.30 0.24 -16.83
N GLU A 154 -10.86 -0.81 -16.22
CA GLU A 154 -12.23 -1.28 -16.48
C GLU A 154 -13.28 -0.60 -15.58
N THR A 155 -12.86 0.20 -14.60
CA THR A 155 -13.78 0.94 -13.72
C THR A 155 -14.42 2.08 -14.49
N SER A 156 -15.79 2.13 -14.54
CA SER A 156 -16.47 3.21 -15.23
C SER A 156 -16.23 4.58 -14.57
N PRO A 157 -16.32 5.69 -15.31
CA PRO A 157 -16.13 7.04 -14.76
C PRO A 157 -17.04 7.35 -13.58
N GLU A 158 -18.32 6.95 -13.64
CA GLU A 158 -19.27 7.15 -12.56
C GLU A 158 -18.85 6.39 -11.29
N ARG A 159 -18.35 5.17 -11.48
CA ARG A 159 -17.86 4.35 -10.36
C ARG A 159 -16.56 4.93 -9.80
N ILE A 160 -15.67 5.46 -10.64
CA ILE A 160 -14.44 6.15 -10.16
C ILE A 160 -14.83 7.32 -9.25
N HIS A 161 -15.75 8.19 -9.66
CA HIS A 161 -16.23 9.30 -8.82
C HIS A 161 -16.84 8.81 -7.50
N LYS A 162 -17.65 7.75 -7.54
CA LYS A 162 -18.22 7.16 -6.34
C LYS A 162 -17.15 6.65 -5.39
N LEU A 163 -16.14 5.94 -5.90
CA LEU A 163 -15.03 5.42 -5.10
C LEU A 163 -14.14 6.55 -4.57
N ASP A 164 -13.94 7.63 -5.34
CA ASP A 164 -13.23 8.82 -4.91
C ASP A 164 -13.95 9.54 -3.76
N GLU A 165 -15.27 9.67 -3.83
CA GLU A 165 -16.08 10.25 -2.75
C GLU A 165 -15.98 9.46 -1.45
N LEU A 166 -15.93 8.14 -1.56
CA LEU A 166 -15.86 7.22 -0.41
C LEU A 166 -14.46 7.01 0.14
N SER A 167 -13.43 7.24 -0.70
CA SER A 167 -12.03 7.16 -0.26
C SER A 167 -11.67 8.31 0.65
N SER A 168 -10.77 8.02 1.58
CA SER A 168 -10.05 9.03 2.35
C SER A 168 -8.53 8.77 2.24
N GLY A 169 -7.75 9.84 2.27
CA GLY A 169 -6.31 9.75 2.07
C GLY A 169 -5.89 9.83 0.60
N PHE A 170 -6.13 8.80 -0.19
CA PHE A 170 -5.85 8.77 -1.64
C PHE A 170 -6.72 7.75 -2.37
N LEU A 171 -6.67 7.77 -3.71
CA LEU A 171 -7.26 6.76 -4.58
C LEU A 171 -6.15 5.92 -5.22
N TYR A 172 -6.23 4.62 -5.13
CA TYR A 172 -5.23 3.70 -5.68
C TYR A 172 -5.57 3.34 -7.13
N ALA A 173 -4.80 3.84 -8.10
CA ALA A 173 -4.97 3.49 -9.51
C ALA A 173 -4.10 2.29 -9.88
N VAL A 174 -4.74 1.17 -10.21
CA VAL A 174 -4.06 -0.06 -10.64
C VAL A 174 -3.75 0.04 -12.13
N SER A 175 -2.50 -0.23 -12.51
CA SER A 175 -2.07 -0.15 -13.92
C SER A 175 -2.55 -1.33 -14.77
N SER A 176 -3.01 -2.43 -14.17
CA SER A 176 -3.47 -3.62 -14.87
C SER A 176 -4.59 -4.31 -14.07
N SER A 177 -5.66 -4.70 -14.75
CA SER A 177 -6.79 -5.44 -14.16
C SER A 177 -6.53 -6.93 -14.01
N SER A 178 -5.46 -7.47 -14.59
CA SER A 178 -5.25 -8.92 -14.59
C SER A 178 -4.00 -9.34 -13.83
N THR A 179 -4.20 -10.26 -12.90
CA THR A 179 -3.17 -11.14 -12.34
C THR A 179 -2.61 -12.10 -13.39
N THR A 180 -3.23 -12.18 -14.58
CA THR A 180 -2.89 -13.09 -15.68
C THR A 180 -1.86 -12.47 -16.62
N GLY A 181 -0.59 -12.48 -16.24
CA GLY A 181 0.60 -12.59 -17.11
C GLY A 181 0.89 -11.54 -18.18
N GLN A 182 -0.07 -10.83 -18.71
CA GLN A 182 0.17 -9.75 -19.68
C GLN A 182 0.46 -8.44 -18.95
N LYS A 183 1.73 -8.11 -18.85
CA LYS A 183 2.22 -6.85 -18.24
C LYS A 183 2.02 -5.71 -19.24
N ALA A 184 0.83 -5.11 -19.25
CA ALA A 184 0.66 -3.84 -19.96
C ALA A 184 1.60 -2.80 -19.35
N THR A 185 2.36 -2.12 -20.18
CA THR A 185 3.28 -1.05 -19.78
C THR A 185 2.51 0.20 -19.39
N LEU A 186 3.16 1.13 -18.65
CA LEU A 186 2.56 2.43 -18.36
C LEU A 186 2.19 3.20 -19.64
N ASP A 187 2.90 2.97 -20.75
CA ASP A 187 2.59 3.57 -22.05
C ASP A 187 1.28 3.08 -22.64
N GLU A 188 1.05 1.78 -22.58
CA GLU A 188 -0.20 1.19 -23.06
C GLU A 188 -1.41 1.64 -22.24
N ARG A 189 -1.21 2.07 -20.99
CA ARG A 189 -2.24 2.57 -20.09
C ARG A 189 -2.27 4.10 -19.97
N ALA A 190 -1.45 4.82 -20.73
CA ALA A 190 -1.37 6.29 -20.68
C ALA A 190 -2.72 6.98 -20.91
N GLY A 191 -3.62 6.39 -21.71
CA GLY A 191 -4.99 6.88 -21.91
C GLY A 191 -5.78 6.90 -20.62
N TYR A 192 -5.79 5.79 -19.89
CA TYR A 192 -6.46 5.66 -18.60
C TYR A 192 -5.93 6.64 -17.55
N PHE A 193 -4.62 6.76 -17.42
CA PHE A 193 -4.04 7.69 -16.43
C PHE A 193 -4.30 9.15 -16.78
N ARG A 194 -4.31 9.52 -18.07
CA ARG A 194 -4.73 10.86 -18.52
C ARG A 194 -6.19 11.12 -18.17
N GLN A 195 -7.07 10.16 -18.40
CA GLN A 195 -8.47 10.26 -18.01
C GLN A 195 -8.61 10.52 -16.50
N LEU A 196 -7.94 9.74 -15.63
CA LEU A 196 -7.97 9.98 -14.19
C LEU A 196 -7.51 11.39 -13.82
N LYS A 197 -6.44 11.89 -14.45
CA LYS A 197 -5.92 13.23 -14.21
C LYS A 197 -6.91 14.34 -14.62
N GLU A 198 -7.68 14.12 -15.69
CA GLU A 198 -8.68 15.06 -16.20
C GLU A 198 -9.98 15.06 -15.37
N MET A 199 -10.27 13.98 -14.64
CA MET A 199 -11.51 13.83 -13.85
C MET A 199 -11.60 14.77 -12.65
N ARG A 200 -10.53 15.45 -12.25
CA ARG A 200 -10.49 16.38 -11.10
C ARG A 200 -11.04 15.73 -9.82
N LEU A 201 -10.51 14.56 -9.50
CA LEU A 201 -10.88 13.80 -8.33
C LEU A 201 -10.59 14.58 -7.03
N LYS A 202 -11.36 14.29 -6.00
CA LYS A 202 -11.25 14.90 -4.65
C LYS A 202 -9.94 14.48 -3.96
N ASN A 203 -9.62 13.18 -4.09
CA ASN A 203 -8.43 12.62 -3.46
C ASN A 203 -7.24 12.62 -4.42
N PRO A 204 -6.00 12.74 -3.91
CA PRO A 204 -4.82 12.47 -4.70
C PRO A 204 -4.81 11.04 -5.21
N VAL A 205 -4.12 10.80 -6.32
CA VAL A 205 -4.05 9.48 -6.96
C VAL A 205 -2.63 8.95 -6.86
N LEU A 206 -2.47 7.70 -6.42
CA LEU A 206 -1.21 6.96 -6.53
C LEU A 206 -1.36 5.79 -7.50
N ILE A 207 -0.38 5.65 -8.41
CA ILE A 207 -0.36 4.55 -9.38
C ILE A 207 0.45 3.40 -8.81
N GLY A 208 -0.17 2.21 -8.75
CA GLY A 208 0.51 0.98 -8.36
C GLY A 208 0.50 -0.08 -9.45
N PHE A 209 1.24 -1.13 -9.21
CA PHE A 209 1.51 -2.27 -10.10
C PHE A 209 2.39 -1.94 -11.33
N GLY A 210 3.38 -2.80 -11.56
CA GLY A 210 4.25 -2.72 -12.73
C GLY A 210 5.38 -1.68 -12.66
N ILE A 211 5.43 -0.86 -11.62
CA ILE A 211 6.51 0.11 -11.39
C ILE A 211 7.65 -0.60 -10.66
N ARG A 212 8.90 -0.42 -11.15
CA ARG A 212 10.03 -1.23 -10.68
C ARG A 212 11.29 -0.43 -10.35
N ASP A 213 11.43 0.73 -10.96
CA ASP A 213 12.65 1.52 -10.97
C ASP A 213 12.36 3.02 -11.04
N LYS A 214 13.40 3.82 -11.03
CA LYS A 214 13.34 5.28 -11.10
C LYS A 214 12.58 5.77 -12.34
N ALA A 215 12.85 5.22 -13.50
CA ALA A 215 12.21 5.66 -14.75
C ALA A 215 10.69 5.40 -14.73
N GLY A 216 10.27 4.24 -14.22
CA GLY A 216 8.86 3.90 -14.00
C GLY A 216 8.20 4.81 -12.96
N PHE A 217 8.90 5.12 -11.86
CA PHE A 217 8.43 6.04 -10.84
C PHE A 217 8.23 7.46 -11.40
N GLU A 218 9.24 8.03 -12.03
CA GLU A 218 9.18 9.36 -12.64
C GLU A 218 8.05 9.44 -13.66
N LYS A 219 7.90 8.41 -14.48
CA LYS A 219 6.82 8.33 -15.48
C LYS A 219 5.43 8.29 -14.83
N ALA A 220 5.22 7.49 -13.79
CA ALA A 220 3.96 7.46 -13.06
C ALA A 220 3.63 8.84 -12.46
N CYS A 221 4.61 9.54 -11.93
CA CYS A 221 4.47 10.90 -11.39
C CYS A 221 4.08 11.96 -12.43
N THR A 222 4.25 11.69 -13.73
CA THR A 222 3.70 12.61 -14.77
C THR A 222 2.18 12.56 -14.86
N TYR A 223 1.56 11.46 -14.43
CA TYR A 223 0.11 11.24 -14.50
C TYR A 223 -0.61 11.38 -13.16
N ALA A 224 0.08 11.11 -12.05
CA ALA A 224 -0.51 11.05 -10.72
C ALA A 224 0.33 11.77 -9.66
N ASN A 225 -0.14 11.81 -8.43
CA ASN A 225 0.56 12.44 -7.30
C ASN A 225 1.78 11.64 -6.84
N GLY A 226 1.89 10.39 -7.25
CA GLY A 226 3.00 9.51 -6.91
C GLY A 226 2.78 8.07 -7.37
N ALA A 227 3.60 7.18 -6.86
CA ALA A 227 3.55 5.78 -7.23
C ALA A 227 3.83 4.84 -6.06
N ILE A 228 3.33 3.62 -6.21
CA ILE A 228 3.48 2.51 -5.26
C ILE A 228 4.33 1.43 -5.92
N ILE A 229 5.40 1.01 -5.24
CA ILE A 229 6.29 -0.04 -5.71
C ILE A 229 6.26 -1.18 -4.70
N GLY A 230 5.80 -2.36 -5.13
CA GLY A 230 5.74 -3.55 -4.28
C GLY A 230 6.61 -4.68 -4.79
N THR A 231 6.20 -5.32 -5.87
CA THR A 231 6.84 -6.53 -6.40
C THR A 231 8.36 -6.39 -6.58
N ALA A 232 8.82 -5.25 -7.12
CA ALA A 232 10.25 -5.03 -7.33
C ALA A 232 11.01 -4.89 -6.01
N PHE A 233 10.40 -4.29 -4.99
CA PHE A 233 10.99 -4.22 -3.65
C PHE A 233 11.09 -5.60 -3.01
N ILE A 234 10.01 -6.38 -3.02
CA ILE A 234 10.04 -7.75 -2.47
C ILE A 234 11.06 -8.63 -3.21
N GLN A 235 11.16 -8.50 -4.52
CA GLN A 235 12.18 -9.23 -5.33
C GLN A 235 13.61 -8.82 -5.04
N SER A 236 13.85 -7.64 -4.46
CA SER A 236 15.21 -7.19 -4.13
C SER A 236 15.82 -7.95 -2.96
N PHE A 237 15.03 -8.61 -2.14
CA PHE A 237 15.52 -9.43 -1.04
C PHE A 237 16.12 -10.74 -1.56
N GLU A 238 17.41 -10.92 -1.34
CA GLU A 238 18.12 -12.18 -1.57
C GLU A 238 18.36 -12.89 -0.23
N LYS A 239 18.37 -14.24 -0.25
CA LYS A 239 18.44 -15.07 0.97
C LYS A 239 19.67 -14.81 1.86
N GLU A 240 20.74 -14.27 1.29
CA GLU A 240 22.04 -14.08 1.98
C GLU A 240 22.40 -12.62 2.23
N LYS A 241 21.55 -11.66 1.84
CA LYS A 241 21.80 -10.23 2.02
C LYS A 241 21.13 -9.69 3.28
N ASP A 242 21.78 -8.71 3.89
CA ASP A 242 21.18 -7.89 4.94
C ASP A 242 19.93 -7.18 4.41
N SER A 243 18.80 -7.44 5.05
CA SER A 243 17.50 -6.88 4.65
C SER A 243 17.49 -5.34 4.72
N LEU A 244 18.22 -4.75 5.66
CA LEU A 244 18.29 -3.30 5.84
C LEU A 244 19.14 -2.64 4.76
N GLU A 245 20.28 -3.24 4.43
CA GLU A 245 21.12 -2.76 3.32
C GLU A 245 20.35 -2.87 1.99
N THR A 246 19.70 -3.99 1.75
CA THR A 246 18.86 -4.21 0.56
C THR A 246 17.75 -3.15 0.48
N THR A 247 17.07 -2.86 1.59
CA THR A 247 16.01 -1.85 1.66
C THR A 247 16.55 -0.46 1.29
N ARG A 248 17.67 -0.06 1.92
CA ARG A 248 18.29 1.24 1.65
C ARG A 248 18.76 1.37 0.20
N ALA A 249 19.42 0.34 -0.33
CA ALA A 249 19.90 0.32 -1.71
C ALA A 249 18.74 0.41 -2.71
N PHE A 250 17.63 -0.31 -2.46
CA PHE A 250 16.45 -0.27 -3.31
C PHE A 250 15.84 1.14 -3.39
N VAL A 251 15.52 1.74 -2.25
CA VAL A 251 14.88 3.08 -2.22
C VAL A 251 15.79 4.11 -2.89
N ARG A 252 17.09 4.12 -2.59
CA ARG A 252 18.06 5.01 -3.25
C ARG A 252 18.10 4.82 -4.77
N SER A 253 17.96 3.60 -5.26
CA SER A 253 17.92 3.32 -6.71
C SER A 253 16.70 3.94 -7.39
N VAL A 254 15.59 4.09 -6.67
CA VAL A 254 14.34 4.70 -7.16
C VAL A 254 14.38 6.23 -7.02
N THR A 255 14.83 6.76 -5.89
CA THR A 255 14.89 8.21 -5.65
C THR A 255 16.04 8.90 -6.39
N GLY A 256 17.09 8.16 -6.71
CA GLY A 256 18.32 8.71 -7.32
C GLY A 256 19.25 9.38 -6.32
N GLU A 257 19.00 9.27 -5.02
CA GLU A 257 19.88 9.75 -3.95
C GLU A 257 20.91 8.66 -3.63
N GLY A 258 21.98 8.56 -4.42
CA GLY A 258 22.99 7.55 -4.23
C GLY A 258 24.14 7.63 -5.24
N LYS A 259 25.00 8.61 -5.06
CA LYS A 259 26.43 8.53 -5.44
C LYS A 259 27.28 9.08 -4.32
#